data_a33b579b7430d97ae19c1b3ca2232357
#
_entry.id   a33b579b7430d97ae19c1b3ca2232357
#
_cell.length_a   1.000
_cell.length_b   1.000
_cell.length_c   1.000
_cell.angle_alpha   90.00
_cell.angle_beta   90.00
_cell.angle_gamma   90.00
#
_symmetry.space_group_name_H-M   'P 1'
#
loop_
_entity.id
_entity.type
_entity.pdbx_description
1 polymer ?
#
loop_
_entity_poly.entity_id
_entity_poly.type
_entity_poly.pdbx_seq_one_letter_code
_entity_poly.pdbx_strand_id
1 'polypeptide(L)'
;QIAAEVAEHFHKETELLSIKLPPKIPRASTSIDQAVHLIQELIKKGLAYWHENKVFFDPLKFDEFGKLFRLDMSRWPKKKVRFKKDTYNGRRWNRGDFVLWHGHEEGDLSTWDTAIGKGRPSWNIQDPAMVTENLGFQIDINCGGIDNIYRHHDYNIAIIESLSGKAYANYYLHGEHLVIDGKTMSKSLGNIRYPEDMLDKTIRPRHLRFFLIYTHYRRKLNL
;
A
#
# COMPACT_ATOMS: atom_id res chain seq x y z
N GLN A 1 -0.14 -16.87 -12.66
CA GLN A 1 -0.67 -16.64 -14.02
C GLN A 1 -1.43 -15.31 -14.07
N ILE A 2 -2.50 -15.10 -13.32
CA ILE A 2 -3.33 -13.85 -13.32
C ILE A 2 -2.48 -12.59 -13.11
N ALA A 3 -1.57 -12.59 -12.13
CA ALA A 3 -0.72 -11.44 -11.85
C ALA A 3 0.22 -11.08 -13.02
N ALA A 4 0.65 -12.07 -13.80
CA ALA A 4 1.49 -11.83 -14.98
C ALA A 4 0.68 -11.21 -16.12
N GLU A 5 -0.54 -11.69 -16.34
CA GLU A 5 -1.47 -11.17 -17.35
C GLU A 5 -1.84 -9.70 -17.03
N VAL A 6 -2.15 -9.40 -15.76
CA VAL A 6 -2.45 -8.02 -15.33
C VAL A 6 -1.24 -7.09 -15.49
N ALA A 7 -0.03 -7.59 -15.18
CA ALA A 7 1.19 -6.80 -15.39
C ALA A 7 1.45 -6.51 -16.88
N GLU A 8 1.15 -7.46 -17.77
CA GLU A 8 1.27 -7.25 -19.22
C GLU A 8 0.28 -6.19 -19.72
N HIS A 9 -0.98 -6.22 -19.24
CA HIS A 9 -1.96 -5.18 -19.55
C HIS A 9 -1.49 -3.80 -19.08
N PHE A 10 -1.00 -3.70 -17.84
CA PHE A 10 -0.44 -2.46 -17.30
C PHE A 10 0.71 -1.91 -18.19
N HIS A 11 1.61 -2.76 -18.69
CA HIS A 11 2.67 -2.34 -19.58
C HIS A 11 2.12 -1.81 -20.92
N LYS A 12 1.13 -2.47 -21.52
CA LYS A 12 0.48 -2.01 -22.75
C LYS A 12 -0.19 -0.64 -22.55
N GLU A 13 -0.92 -0.45 -21.47
CA GLU A 13 -1.56 0.83 -21.15
C GLU A 13 -0.55 1.97 -20.92
N THR A 14 0.57 1.68 -20.22
CA THR A 14 1.63 2.68 -20.03
C THR A 14 2.31 3.06 -21.34
N GLU A 15 2.55 2.10 -22.22
CA GLU A 15 3.09 2.35 -23.57
C GLU A 15 2.09 3.18 -24.39
N LEU A 16 0.81 2.79 -24.41
CA LEU A 16 -0.27 3.50 -25.08
C LEU A 16 -0.32 4.98 -24.69
N LEU A 17 -0.18 5.27 -23.41
CA LEU A 17 -0.16 6.63 -22.86
C LEU A 17 1.23 7.29 -22.94
N SER A 18 2.22 6.64 -23.54
CA SER A 18 3.61 7.13 -23.59
C SER A 18 4.18 7.47 -22.21
N ILE A 19 3.85 6.68 -21.20
CA ILE A 19 4.37 6.83 -19.84
C ILE A 19 5.74 6.14 -19.77
N LYS A 20 6.77 6.91 -19.41
CA LYS A 20 8.09 6.36 -19.18
C LYS A 20 8.09 5.58 -17.87
N LEU A 21 8.26 4.27 -17.94
CA LEU A 21 8.37 3.44 -16.75
C LEU A 21 9.70 3.68 -16.01
N PRO A 22 9.72 3.54 -14.69
CA PRO A 22 10.94 3.59 -13.92
C PRO A 22 11.83 2.37 -14.23
N PRO A 23 13.14 2.44 -14.00
CA PRO A 23 14.06 1.34 -14.27
C PRO A 23 13.85 0.13 -13.34
N LYS A 24 13.17 0.33 -12.21
CA LYS A 24 12.85 -0.72 -11.25
C LYS A 24 11.35 -0.75 -11.00
N ILE A 25 10.74 -1.91 -11.22
CA ILE A 25 9.34 -2.23 -10.92
C ILE A 25 9.36 -3.51 -10.08
N PRO A 26 9.54 -3.40 -8.75
CA PRO A 26 9.63 -4.56 -7.89
C PRO A 26 8.28 -5.28 -7.81
N ARG A 27 8.34 -6.58 -7.52
CA ARG A 27 7.15 -7.39 -7.27
C ARG A 27 7.13 -7.82 -5.81
N ALA A 28 5.97 -7.76 -5.17
CA ALA A 28 5.82 -8.22 -3.79
C ALA A 28 6.24 -9.69 -3.61
N SER A 29 6.01 -10.53 -4.63
CA SER A 29 6.38 -11.95 -4.61
C SER A 29 7.89 -12.22 -4.65
N THR A 30 8.71 -11.26 -5.02
CA THR A 30 10.17 -11.41 -5.05
C THR A 30 10.86 -10.74 -3.86
N SER A 31 10.13 -10.00 -3.02
CA SER A 31 10.67 -9.31 -1.83
C SER A 31 10.24 -9.98 -0.51
N ILE A 32 10.03 -11.31 -0.55
CA ILE A 32 9.58 -12.08 0.63
C ILE A 32 10.66 -12.13 1.70
N ASP A 33 11.91 -12.38 1.33
CA ASP A 33 13.03 -12.47 2.27
C ASP A 33 13.25 -11.13 2.98
N GLN A 34 13.13 -10.02 2.24
CA GLN A 34 13.20 -8.68 2.83
C GLN A 34 12.03 -8.43 3.78
N ALA A 35 10.80 -8.84 3.43
CA ALA A 35 9.64 -8.72 4.33
C ALA A 35 9.87 -9.51 5.63
N VAL A 36 10.38 -10.74 5.53
CA VAL A 36 10.72 -11.57 6.69
C VAL A 36 11.80 -10.92 7.54
N HIS A 37 12.84 -10.40 6.91
CA HIS A 37 13.92 -9.67 7.61
C HIS A 37 13.38 -8.48 8.41
N LEU A 38 12.57 -7.63 7.79
CA LEU A 38 11.96 -6.49 8.48
C LEU A 38 11.08 -6.93 9.66
N ILE A 39 10.27 -7.99 9.49
CA ILE A 39 9.44 -8.55 10.55
C ILE A 39 10.28 -9.04 11.73
N GLN A 40 11.37 -9.75 11.47
CA GLN A 40 12.26 -10.24 12.52
C GLN A 40 12.89 -9.08 13.31
N GLU A 41 13.34 -8.03 12.63
CA GLU A 41 13.89 -6.85 13.30
C GLU A 41 12.83 -6.09 14.11
N LEU A 42 11.58 -6.00 13.62
CA LEU A 42 10.48 -5.41 14.37
C LEU A 42 10.14 -6.22 15.63
N ILE A 43 10.14 -7.54 15.55
CA ILE A 43 9.94 -8.43 16.71
C ILE A 43 11.07 -8.25 17.72
N LYS A 44 12.32 -8.26 17.27
CA LYS A 44 13.51 -8.06 18.10
C LYS A 44 13.49 -6.72 18.85
N LYS A 45 12.98 -5.67 18.22
CA LYS A 45 12.78 -4.35 18.83
C LYS A 45 11.53 -4.27 19.73
N GLY A 46 10.72 -5.32 19.81
CA GLY A 46 9.48 -5.33 20.59
C GLY A 46 8.34 -4.51 19.99
N LEU A 47 8.44 -4.13 18.70
CA LEU A 47 7.44 -3.35 17.97
C LEU A 47 6.38 -4.25 17.32
N ALA A 48 6.73 -5.50 17.07
CA ALA A 48 5.85 -6.52 16.53
C ALA A 48 5.85 -7.77 17.43
N TYR A 49 4.82 -8.58 17.32
CA TYR A 49 4.67 -9.78 18.14
C TYR A 49 3.81 -10.82 17.44
N TRP A 50 4.01 -12.06 17.83
CA TRP A 50 3.17 -13.18 17.42
C TRP A 50 1.87 -13.22 18.23
N HIS A 51 0.77 -13.45 17.54
CA HIS A 51 -0.47 -13.86 18.13
C HIS A 51 -1.11 -14.93 17.26
N GLU A 52 -1.36 -16.10 17.85
CA GLU A 52 -1.75 -17.30 17.11
C GLU A 52 -0.79 -17.54 15.93
N ASN A 53 -1.32 -17.64 14.73
CA ASN A 53 -0.53 -17.87 13.51
C ASN A 53 -0.22 -16.58 12.71
N LYS A 54 -0.20 -15.41 13.35
CA LYS A 54 -0.02 -14.11 12.68
C LYS A 54 0.96 -13.23 13.44
N VAL A 55 1.70 -12.40 12.70
CA VAL A 55 2.53 -11.34 13.29
C VAL A 55 1.80 -10.00 13.17
N PHE A 56 1.75 -9.27 14.26
CA PHE A 56 1.12 -7.95 14.33
C PHE A 56 2.14 -6.88 14.71
N PHE A 57 2.01 -5.71 14.12
CA PHE A 57 2.67 -4.49 14.57
C PHE A 57 1.84 -3.82 15.65
N ASP A 58 2.51 -3.30 16.70
CA ASP A 58 1.88 -2.53 17.77
C ASP A 58 2.05 -1.03 17.55
N PRO A 59 1.02 -0.30 17.05
CA PRO A 59 1.13 1.13 16.79
C PRO A 59 1.45 1.98 18.01
N LEU A 60 1.11 1.51 19.22
CA LEU A 60 1.41 2.24 20.46
C LEU A 60 2.89 2.19 20.87
N LYS A 61 3.70 1.43 20.14
CA LYS A 61 5.14 1.36 20.33
C LYS A 61 5.92 2.33 19.45
N PHE A 62 5.23 3.05 18.57
CA PHE A 62 5.80 4.08 17.71
C PHE A 62 5.11 5.41 17.98
N ASP A 63 5.79 6.33 18.67
CA ASP A 63 5.22 7.57 19.22
C ASP A 63 4.65 8.49 18.13
N GLU A 64 5.22 8.46 16.92
CA GLU A 64 4.78 9.28 15.80
C GLU A 64 3.75 8.59 14.89
N PHE A 65 3.11 7.52 15.36
CA PHE A 65 2.12 6.80 14.56
C PHE A 65 0.97 7.72 14.10
N GLY A 66 0.67 7.68 12.82
CA GLY A 66 -0.41 8.48 12.22
C GLY A 66 -0.03 9.95 11.97
N LYS A 67 1.26 10.30 12.01
CA LYS A 67 1.71 11.69 11.83
C LYS A 67 1.37 12.27 10.46
N LEU A 68 1.38 11.48 9.41
CA LEU A 68 1.08 11.93 8.05
C LEU A 68 -0.41 12.27 7.90
N PHE A 69 -1.27 11.42 8.43
CA PHE A 69 -2.73 11.63 8.45
C PHE A 69 -3.17 12.64 9.52
N ARG A 70 -2.27 13.03 10.43
CA ARG A 70 -2.57 13.84 11.62
C ARG A 70 -3.60 13.19 12.54
N LEU A 71 -3.38 11.88 12.80
CA LEU A 71 -4.25 11.08 13.64
C LEU A 71 -4.24 11.59 15.07
N ASP A 72 -5.43 11.84 15.64
CA ASP A 72 -5.55 12.18 17.06
C ASP A 72 -5.36 10.94 17.94
N MET A 73 -4.13 10.69 18.37
CA MET A 73 -3.76 9.54 19.20
C MET A 73 -4.35 9.62 20.60
N SER A 74 -4.84 10.77 21.07
CA SER A 74 -5.55 10.87 22.36
C SER A 74 -6.84 10.07 22.38
N ARG A 75 -7.45 9.89 21.21
CA ARG A 75 -8.65 9.07 20.99
C ARG A 75 -8.35 7.60 20.72
N TRP A 76 -7.08 7.23 20.63
CA TRP A 76 -6.69 5.85 20.39
C TRP A 76 -7.02 4.99 21.63
N PRO A 77 -7.62 3.81 21.48
CA PRO A 77 -7.99 3.00 22.62
C PRO A 77 -6.77 2.55 23.40
N LYS A 78 -6.62 3.02 24.62
CA LYS A 78 -5.52 2.65 25.55
C LYS A 78 -5.64 1.19 25.99
N LYS A 79 -6.87 0.71 26.17
CA LYS A 79 -7.14 -0.71 26.41
C LYS A 79 -7.47 -1.37 25.07
N LYS A 80 -6.51 -2.08 24.53
CA LYS A 80 -6.72 -2.84 23.31
C LYS A 80 -7.62 -4.04 23.60
N VAL A 81 -8.76 -4.05 22.98
CA VAL A 81 -9.52 -5.28 22.79
C VAL A 81 -9.01 -5.88 21.48
N ARG A 82 -7.82 -6.47 21.56
CA ARG A 82 -7.20 -7.16 20.43
C ARG A 82 -8.11 -8.30 20.02
N PHE A 83 -8.28 -8.49 18.70
CA PHE A 83 -8.85 -9.70 18.10
C PHE A 83 -10.34 -9.97 18.34
N LYS A 84 -11.10 -9.14 19.05
CA LYS A 84 -12.56 -9.32 19.18
C LYS A 84 -13.34 -9.05 17.90
N LYS A 85 -12.80 -8.26 16.97
CA LYS A 85 -13.36 -8.01 15.64
C LYS A 85 -12.21 -7.80 14.68
N ASP A 86 -12.36 -8.33 13.48
CA ASP A 86 -11.47 -8.03 12.38
C ASP A 86 -11.50 -6.52 12.11
N THR A 87 -10.36 -5.87 12.34
CA THR A 87 -10.20 -4.44 12.15
C THR A 87 -10.14 -4.05 10.67
N TYR A 88 -10.07 -5.02 9.76
CA TYR A 88 -10.08 -4.80 8.32
C TYR A 88 -11.48 -4.78 7.71
N ASN A 89 -12.53 -5.02 8.51
CA ASN A 89 -13.90 -4.99 8.00
C ASN A 89 -14.33 -3.59 7.56
N GLY A 90 -14.16 -3.34 6.29
CA GLY A 90 -14.89 -2.36 5.52
C GLY A 90 -14.58 -0.91 5.88
N ARG A 91 -15.54 -0.22 6.46
CA ARG A 91 -15.58 1.23 6.57
C ARG A 91 -15.06 1.79 7.89
N ARG A 92 -14.57 0.95 8.79
CA ARG A 92 -14.11 1.38 10.11
C ARG A 92 -12.59 1.53 10.12
N TRP A 93 -12.13 2.56 10.80
CA TRP A 93 -10.74 2.77 11.14
C TRP A 93 -10.18 1.55 11.85
N ASN A 94 -9.06 1.08 11.38
CA ASN A 94 -8.29 0.11 12.14
C ASN A 94 -7.69 0.83 13.35
N ARG A 95 -8.34 0.71 14.50
CA ARG A 95 -7.88 1.27 15.78
C ARG A 95 -7.02 0.29 16.57
N GLY A 96 -6.57 -0.76 15.92
CA GLY A 96 -5.81 -1.82 16.56
C GLY A 96 -4.47 -2.08 15.90
N ASP A 97 -3.85 -3.13 16.34
CA ASP A 97 -2.63 -3.63 15.77
C ASP A 97 -2.90 -4.12 14.35
N PHE A 98 -1.95 -3.93 13.46
CA PHE A 98 -2.11 -4.34 12.08
C PHE A 98 -1.19 -5.53 11.74
N VAL A 99 -1.70 -6.41 10.89
CA VAL A 99 -1.02 -7.65 10.51
C VAL A 99 0.18 -7.34 9.62
N LEU A 100 1.30 -8.01 9.89
CA LEU A 100 2.50 -8.03 9.04
C LEU A 100 2.65 -9.37 8.31
N TRP A 101 2.29 -10.47 8.96
CA TRP A 101 2.43 -11.82 8.44
C TRP A 101 1.20 -12.66 8.73
N HIS A 102 0.76 -13.41 7.75
CA HIS A 102 -0.23 -14.46 7.90
C HIS A 102 0.49 -15.80 7.83
N GLY A 103 0.46 -16.58 8.88
CA GLY A 103 0.87 -17.99 8.81
C GLY A 103 -0.05 -18.78 7.90
N HIS A 104 0.45 -19.88 7.40
CA HIS A 104 -0.28 -20.74 6.48
C HIS A 104 -1.57 -21.28 7.12
N GLU A 105 -2.66 -21.18 6.39
CA GLU A 105 -3.96 -21.79 6.68
C GLU A 105 -4.33 -22.75 5.52
N GLU A 106 -5.09 -23.79 5.82
CA GLU A 106 -5.55 -24.74 4.79
C GLU A 106 -6.39 -24.00 3.73
N GLY A 107 -6.06 -24.20 2.45
CA GLY A 107 -6.71 -23.52 1.34
C GLY A 107 -6.01 -22.24 0.85
N ASP A 108 -4.93 -21.81 1.50
CA ASP A 108 -4.13 -20.68 1.01
C ASP A 108 -3.52 -20.97 -0.37
N LEU A 109 -3.79 -20.09 -1.35
CA LEU A 109 -3.33 -20.22 -2.74
C LEU A 109 -1.86 -19.87 -2.94
N SER A 110 -1.30 -19.03 -2.07
CA SER A 110 0.08 -18.52 -2.20
C SER A 110 0.72 -18.39 -0.83
N THR A 111 1.69 -19.24 -0.56
CA THR A 111 2.48 -19.22 0.68
C THR A 111 3.95 -19.53 0.36
N TRP A 112 4.83 -19.09 1.24
CA TRP A 112 6.27 -19.28 1.15
C TRP A 112 6.78 -19.95 2.42
N ASP A 113 7.73 -20.87 2.25
CA ASP A 113 8.50 -21.43 3.38
C ASP A 113 9.63 -20.45 3.70
N THR A 114 9.65 -19.95 4.94
CA THR A 114 10.56 -18.89 5.35
C THR A 114 11.16 -19.12 6.73
N ALA A 115 12.13 -18.30 7.11
CA ALA A 115 12.78 -18.35 8.44
C ALA A 115 11.80 -18.11 9.60
N ILE A 116 10.63 -17.53 9.35
CA ILE A 116 9.58 -17.31 10.37
C ILE A 116 8.40 -18.28 10.23
N GLY A 117 8.59 -19.34 9.45
CA GLY A 117 7.58 -20.36 9.17
C GLY A 117 6.91 -20.19 7.82
N LYS A 118 6.01 -21.13 7.51
CA LYS A 118 5.24 -21.12 6.27
C LYS A 118 4.11 -20.10 6.37
N GLY A 119 3.95 -19.26 5.33
CA GLY A 119 2.91 -18.25 5.32
C GLY A 119 3.09 -17.23 4.20
N ARG A 120 2.53 -16.05 4.40
CA ARG A 120 2.60 -14.96 3.43
C ARG A 120 2.67 -13.58 4.10
N PRO A 121 3.39 -12.62 3.51
CA PRO A 121 3.38 -11.25 4.02
C PRO A 121 1.98 -10.64 3.84
N SER A 122 1.60 -9.82 4.78
CA SER A 122 0.42 -8.98 4.61
C SER A 122 0.74 -7.81 3.68
N TRP A 123 -0.30 -7.17 3.20
CA TRP A 123 -0.21 -5.95 2.40
C TRP A 123 0.64 -4.85 3.08
N ASN A 124 0.59 -4.77 4.41
CA ASN A 124 1.25 -3.70 5.18
C ASN A 124 2.78 -3.77 5.18
N ILE A 125 3.36 -4.96 4.98
CA ILE A 125 4.83 -5.14 4.96
C ILE A 125 5.39 -5.24 3.54
N GLN A 126 4.55 -5.46 2.53
CA GLN A 126 5.00 -5.65 1.16
C GLN A 126 5.65 -4.37 0.60
N ASP A 127 5.00 -3.22 0.76
CA ASP A 127 5.56 -1.95 0.31
C ASP A 127 6.85 -1.59 1.04
N PRO A 128 6.93 -1.63 2.39
CA PRO A 128 8.20 -1.47 3.10
C PRO A 128 9.30 -2.40 2.61
N ALA A 129 9.01 -3.66 2.35
CA ALA A 129 9.98 -4.61 1.86
C ALA A 129 10.52 -4.22 0.47
N MET A 130 9.62 -3.95 -0.48
CA MET A 130 10.02 -3.55 -1.84
C MET A 130 10.80 -2.25 -1.84
N VAL A 131 10.39 -1.26 -1.04
CA VAL A 131 11.10 0.03 -0.98
C VAL A 131 12.45 -0.10 -0.34
N THR A 132 12.55 -0.74 0.83
CA THR A 132 13.82 -0.84 1.55
C THR A 132 14.86 -1.68 0.82
N GLU A 133 14.42 -2.71 0.08
CA GLU A 133 15.30 -3.54 -0.75
C GLU A 133 15.87 -2.79 -1.96
N ASN A 134 15.10 -1.88 -2.55
CA ASN A 134 15.47 -1.23 -3.82
C ASN A 134 15.98 0.20 -3.67
N LEU A 135 15.51 0.94 -2.68
CA LEU A 135 15.78 2.37 -2.48
C LEU A 135 16.38 2.68 -1.10
N GLY A 136 16.36 1.71 -0.17
CA GLY A 136 16.80 1.91 1.21
C GLY A 136 15.71 2.47 2.12
N PHE A 137 16.10 2.82 3.34
CA PHE A 137 15.18 3.24 4.41
C PHE A 137 14.77 4.72 4.34
N GLN A 138 15.38 5.49 3.47
CA GLN A 138 15.06 6.91 3.28
C GLN A 138 15.01 7.21 1.78
N ILE A 139 13.91 7.84 1.37
CA ILE A 139 13.67 8.25 -0.01
C ILE A 139 13.34 9.74 -0.09
N ASP A 140 13.46 10.33 -1.28
CA ASP A 140 13.15 11.75 -1.46
C ASP A 140 11.65 11.99 -1.49
N ILE A 141 10.92 11.22 -2.28
CA ILE A 141 9.49 11.44 -2.53
C ILE A 141 8.74 10.11 -2.45
N ASN A 142 7.66 10.08 -1.67
CA ASN A 142 6.67 9.00 -1.67
C ASN A 142 5.36 9.50 -2.29
N CYS A 143 4.86 8.78 -3.28
CA CYS A 143 3.64 9.14 -4.00
C CYS A 143 2.55 8.09 -3.85
N GLY A 144 1.28 8.52 -3.90
CA GLY A 144 0.14 7.61 -3.90
C GLY A 144 -1.20 8.32 -4.10
N GLY A 145 -2.29 7.59 -4.00
CA GLY A 145 -3.63 8.15 -3.95
C GLY A 145 -3.95 8.76 -2.59
N ILE A 146 -4.90 9.67 -2.55
CA ILE A 146 -5.33 10.35 -1.32
C ILE A 146 -5.83 9.36 -0.25
N ASP A 147 -6.39 8.24 -0.67
CA ASP A 147 -6.87 7.15 0.17
C ASP A 147 -5.75 6.33 0.82
N ASN A 148 -4.51 6.44 0.33
CA ASN A 148 -3.35 5.74 0.88
C ASN A 148 -2.70 6.46 2.07
N ILE A 149 -3.09 7.69 2.40
CA ILE A 149 -2.44 8.48 3.45
C ILE A 149 -2.43 7.70 4.77
N TYR A 150 -3.59 7.30 5.27
CA TYR A 150 -3.69 6.71 6.59
C TYR A 150 -3.19 5.27 6.65
N ARG A 151 -3.87 4.32 6.03
CA ARG A 151 -3.56 2.89 6.26
C ARG A 151 -2.27 2.41 5.61
N HIS A 152 -1.90 2.98 4.49
CA HIS A 152 -0.72 2.52 3.77
C HIS A 152 0.51 3.34 4.14
N HIS A 153 0.48 4.64 3.93
CA HIS A 153 1.68 5.46 4.11
C HIS A 153 2.03 5.68 5.58
N ASP A 154 1.05 5.87 6.47
CA ASP A 154 1.34 5.92 7.91
C ASP A 154 1.85 4.57 8.46
N TYR A 155 1.40 3.44 7.90
CA TYR A 155 1.93 2.12 8.27
C TYR A 155 3.35 1.93 7.75
N ASN A 156 3.64 2.35 6.52
CA ASN A 156 4.99 2.32 5.96
C ASN A 156 5.94 3.18 6.79
N ILE A 157 5.52 4.39 7.18
CA ILE A 157 6.26 5.27 8.09
C ILE A 157 6.55 4.55 9.40
N ALA A 158 5.54 3.99 10.05
CA ALA A 158 5.70 3.31 11.33
C ALA A 158 6.69 2.15 11.26
N ILE A 159 6.63 1.34 10.21
CA ILE A 159 7.55 0.22 9.98
C ILE A 159 8.97 0.72 9.71
N ILE A 160 9.14 1.58 8.72
CA ILE A 160 10.44 1.97 8.19
C ILE A 160 11.19 2.87 9.19
N GLU A 161 10.51 3.86 9.75
CA GLU A 161 11.13 4.81 10.69
C GLU A 161 11.44 4.18 12.05
N SER A 162 10.59 3.26 12.55
CA SER A 162 10.89 2.54 13.78
C SER A 162 12.12 1.62 13.65
N LEU A 163 12.40 1.14 12.44
CA LEU A 163 13.61 0.35 12.16
C LEU A 163 14.85 1.21 11.96
N SER A 164 14.73 2.28 11.17
CA SER A 164 15.87 3.11 10.76
C SER A 164 16.22 4.23 11.74
N GLY A 165 15.24 4.72 12.51
CA GLY A 165 15.37 5.94 13.31
C GLY A 165 15.47 7.23 12.47
N LYS A 166 15.12 7.17 11.18
CA LYS A 166 15.19 8.29 10.24
C LYS A 166 13.86 8.48 9.55
N ALA A 167 13.57 9.71 9.10
CA ALA A 167 12.39 9.99 8.28
C ALA A 167 12.40 9.11 7.02
N TYR A 168 11.26 8.47 6.73
CA TYR A 168 11.12 7.58 5.58
C TYR A 168 11.17 8.35 4.25
N ALA A 169 10.41 9.46 4.15
CA ALA A 169 10.43 10.27 2.95
C ALA A 169 10.49 11.76 3.28
N ASN A 170 11.20 12.53 2.44
CA ASN A 170 11.27 13.98 2.58
C ASN A 170 9.97 14.65 2.17
N TYR A 171 9.28 14.11 1.16
CA TYR A 171 8.03 14.64 0.62
C TYR A 171 7.01 13.53 0.39
N TYR A 172 5.73 13.85 0.63
CA TYR A 172 4.60 12.98 0.34
C TYR A 172 3.66 13.69 -0.63
N LEU A 173 3.40 13.08 -1.78
CA LEU A 173 2.50 13.59 -2.79
C LEU A 173 1.31 12.65 -2.96
N HIS A 174 0.10 13.17 -2.75
CA HIS A 174 -1.14 12.38 -2.87
C HIS A 174 -2.03 12.97 -3.95
N GLY A 175 -2.32 12.16 -4.96
CA GLY A 175 -3.24 12.49 -6.03
C GLY A 175 -4.69 12.27 -5.63
N GLU A 176 -5.57 13.16 -6.06
CA GLU A 176 -7.01 12.98 -5.93
C GLU A 176 -7.54 11.93 -6.92
N HIS A 177 -8.75 11.46 -6.66
CA HIS A 177 -9.40 10.43 -7.45
C HIS A 177 -9.83 10.92 -8.84
N LEU A 178 -9.71 10.02 -9.80
CA LEU A 178 -10.47 10.08 -11.03
C LEU A 178 -11.91 9.63 -10.75
N VAL A 179 -12.87 10.42 -11.17
CA VAL A 179 -14.30 10.14 -10.99
C VAL A 179 -15.00 10.05 -12.34
N ILE A 180 -16.10 9.31 -12.40
CA ILE A 180 -16.95 9.19 -13.58
C ILE A 180 -18.32 9.74 -13.20
N ASP A 181 -18.79 10.76 -13.94
CA ASP A 181 -20.06 11.44 -13.64
C ASP A 181 -20.17 11.85 -12.15
N GLY A 182 -19.06 12.37 -11.60
CA GLY A 182 -18.97 12.80 -10.21
C GLY A 182 -18.90 11.67 -9.18
N LYS A 183 -18.88 10.40 -9.59
CA LYS A 183 -18.80 9.23 -8.70
C LYS A 183 -17.43 8.58 -8.77
N THR A 184 -16.92 8.13 -7.63
CA THR A 184 -15.68 7.35 -7.59
C THR A 184 -15.83 6.05 -8.39
N MET A 185 -14.83 5.70 -9.18
CA MET A 185 -14.79 4.42 -9.88
C MET A 185 -14.75 3.26 -8.90
N SER A 186 -15.62 2.28 -9.07
CA SER A 186 -15.60 1.04 -8.29
C SER A 186 -16.22 -0.12 -9.06
N LYS A 187 -15.74 -1.33 -8.76
CA LYS A 187 -16.31 -2.57 -9.33
C LYS A 187 -17.78 -2.73 -8.97
N SER A 188 -18.15 -2.37 -7.74
CA SER A 188 -19.55 -2.49 -7.25
C SER A 188 -20.52 -1.55 -7.95
N LEU A 189 -20.04 -0.43 -8.48
CA LEU A 189 -20.85 0.52 -9.26
C LEU A 189 -20.83 0.21 -10.77
N GLY A 190 -19.99 -0.72 -11.22
CA GLY A 190 -19.87 -1.08 -12.63
C GLY A 190 -19.36 0.08 -13.52
N ASN A 191 -18.76 1.12 -12.94
CA ASN A 191 -18.36 2.32 -13.64
C ASN A 191 -16.84 2.43 -13.85
N ILE A 192 -16.14 1.31 -13.79
CA ILE A 192 -14.69 1.29 -14.11
C ILE A 192 -14.52 1.56 -15.60
N ARG A 193 -13.54 2.41 -15.92
CA ARG A 193 -13.08 2.69 -17.28
C ARG A 193 -11.59 2.41 -17.39
N TYR A 194 -11.22 1.66 -18.38
CA TYR A 194 -9.84 1.44 -18.76
C TYR A 194 -9.42 2.47 -19.82
N PRO A 195 -8.12 2.75 -20.00
CA PRO A 195 -7.66 3.68 -21.03
C PRO A 195 -8.24 3.37 -22.42
N GLU A 196 -8.32 2.10 -22.78
CA GLU A 196 -8.86 1.67 -24.07
C GLU A 196 -10.34 2.00 -24.27
N ASP A 197 -11.14 1.94 -23.18
CA ASP A 197 -12.58 2.28 -23.22
C ASP A 197 -12.84 3.77 -23.54
N MET A 198 -11.81 4.60 -23.31
CA MET A 198 -11.89 6.05 -23.47
C MET A 198 -11.37 6.53 -24.82
N LEU A 199 -10.86 5.62 -25.64
CA LEU A 199 -10.27 5.94 -26.94
C LEU A 199 -11.26 5.63 -28.06
N ASP A 200 -11.36 6.53 -29.04
CA ASP A 200 -12.14 6.35 -30.23
C ASP A 200 -11.45 7.04 -31.44
N LYS A 201 -12.19 7.25 -32.53
CA LYS A 201 -11.69 7.94 -33.72
C LYS A 201 -11.30 9.40 -33.46
N THR A 202 -11.87 10.01 -32.41
CA THR A 202 -11.67 11.42 -32.04
C THR A 202 -10.74 11.58 -30.84
N ILE A 203 -10.83 10.68 -29.85
CA ILE A 203 -10.01 10.70 -28.66
C ILE A 203 -8.83 9.75 -28.83
N ARG A 204 -7.66 10.33 -29.05
CA ARG A 204 -6.38 9.59 -29.18
C ARG A 204 -5.66 9.51 -27.84
N PRO A 205 -4.71 8.58 -27.65
CA PRO A 205 -3.95 8.42 -26.39
C PRO A 205 -3.35 9.71 -25.85
N ARG A 206 -2.83 10.58 -26.73
CA ARG A 206 -2.29 11.89 -26.34
C ARG A 206 -3.32 12.81 -25.68
N HIS A 207 -4.59 12.73 -26.11
CA HIS A 207 -5.67 13.54 -25.53
C HIS A 207 -6.02 13.06 -24.13
N LEU A 208 -6.11 11.74 -23.94
CA LEU A 208 -6.32 11.14 -22.63
C LEU A 208 -5.14 11.44 -21.70
N ARG A 209 -3.90 11.27 -22.18
CA ARG A 209 -2.72 11.65 -21.41
C ARG A 209 -2.77 13.14 -20.99
N PHE A 210 -3.07 14.04 -21.90
CA PHE A 210 -3.19 15.47 -21.61
C PHE A 210 -4.27 15.72 -20.55
N PHE A 211 -5.44 15.09 -20.68
CA PHE A 211 -6.51 15.19 -19.70
C PHE A 211 -6.06 14.77 -18.31
N LEU A 212 -5.34 13.63 -18.19
CA LEU A 212 -4.87 13.12 -16.89
C LEU A 212 -3.83 14.02 -16.20
N ILE A 213 -3.04 14.78 -16.96
CA ILE A 213 -1.99 15.67 -16.41
C ILE A 213 -2.33 17.16 -16.44
N TYR A 214 -3.44 17.54 -17.07
CA TYR A 214 -3.83 18.92 -17.29
C TYR A 214 -4.12 19.67 -15.99
N THR A 215 -4.74 19.00 -15.01
CA THR A 215 -5.13 19.66 -13.77
C THR A 215 -4.14 19.36 -12.64
N HIS A 216 -4.18 20.17 -11.60
CA HIS A 216 -3.34 19.95 -10.42
C HIS A 216 -3.73 18.64 -9.72
N TYR A 217 -2.76 17.83 -9.35
CA TYR A 217 -2.96 16.49 -8.79
C TYR A 217 -3.86 16.41 -7.54
N ARG A 218 -4.03 17.54 -6.81
CA ARG A 218 -4.93 17.66 -5.65
C ARG A 218 -6.39 17.95 -6.02
N ARG A 219 -6.72 17.95 -7.30
CA ARG A 219 -8.10 18.14 -7.77
C ARG A 219 -8.62 16.87 -8.39
N LYS A 220 -9.88 16.55 -8.09
CA LYS A 220 -10.55 15.44 -8.75
C LYS A 220 -10.66 15.69 -10.24
N LEU A 221 -10.34 14.69 -11.01
CA LEU A 221 -10.62 14.64 -12.43
C LEU A 221 -11.96 13.93 -12.64
N ASN A 222 -12.84 14.55 -13.39
CA ASN A 222 -14.14 13.98 -13.73
C ASN A 222 -14.17 13.67 -15.23
N LEU A 223 -14.42 12.42 -15.54
CA LEU A 223 -14.67 11.90 -16.90
C LEU A 223 -16.15 11.94 -17.20
#